data_598b752f20db7ebf93a5671d8bcee3be
#
_entry.id   598b752f20db7ebf93a5671d8bcee3be
#
_cell.length_a   1.000
_cell.length_b   1.000
_cell.length_c   1.000
_cell.angle_alpha   90.00
_cell.angle_beta   90.00
_cell.angle_gamma   90.00
#
_symmetry.space_group_name_H-M   'P 1'
#
loop_
_entity.id
_entity.type
_entity.pdbx_description
1 polymer ?
#
loop_
_entity_poly.entity_id
_entity_poly.type
_entity_poly.pdbx_seq_one_letter_code
_entity_poly.pdbx_strand_id
1 'polypeptide(L)'
;MRAMRAAFGSMILLLSVTALAADRAPPTEAAFRGALGVAENVNLFYRNLDCSEMTFEAFSEAMHAAGVKSEVERAIDGSSVTLTVRRPGGNSCPSSYAPVTEMPPFEMRDLAGKRVTSAALKGKPTLINFYFAQCVPCILEVGPINGYAAEHPEMNFLAVTFDEPQMARAFVDRYKFRWRVVPDARDFIDRMKVKQYPMMALFDSRGRLLGTRRGGARDELEAANVAPQLARWVDGLLRVNRKESSALSGK
;
A
#
# COMPACT_ATOMS: atom_id res chain seq x y z
N MET A 1 82.19 19.67 36.17
CA MET A 1 81.11 18.80 35.62
C MET A 1 79.84 19.64 35.38
N ARG A 2 79.62 20.07 34.18
CA ARG A 2 78.41 20.84 33.79
C ARG A 2 77.63 19.99 32.80
N ALA A 3 76.45 19.57 33.22
CA ALA A 3 75.49 18.83 32.39
C ALA A 3 74.76 19.77 31.43
N MET A 4 74.91 19.47 30.15
CA MET A 4 74.24 20.19 29.06
C MET A 4 72.86 19.60 28.88
N ARG A 5 71.80 20.40 29.17
CA ARG A 5 70.43 20.04 28.89
C ARG A 5 70.11 20.33 27.42
N ALA A 6 69.85 19.31 26.66
CA ALA A 6 69.36 19.42 25.32
C ALA A 6 67.80 19.68 25.39
N ALA A 7 67.40 20.79 24.85
CA ALA A 7 65.95 21.11 24.69
C ALA A 7 65.43 20.45 23.39
N PHE A 8 64.57 19.42 23.53
CA PHE A 8 63.82 18.89 22.41
C PHE A 8 62.58 19.81 22.16
N GLY A 9 62.67 20.59 21.11
CA GLY A 9 61.55 21.35 20.59
C GLY A 9 60.60 20.41 19.89
N SER A 10 59.40 20.26 20.45
CA SER A 10 58.28 19.52 19.84
C SER A 10 57.70 20.37 18.72
N MET A 11 58.01 20.05 17.47
CA MET A 11 57.40 20.66 16.28
C MET A 11 56.02 19.99 16.07
N ILE A 12 54.97 20.68 16.52
CA ILE A 12 53.58 20.30 16.23
C ILE A 12 53.31 20.61 14.76
N LEU A 13 53.35 19.56 13.94
CA LEU A 13 52.93 19.63 12.55
C LEU A 13 51.39 19.67 12.51
N LEU A 14 50.82 20.87 12.39
CA LEU A 14 49.43 21.05 12.07
C LEU A 14 49.19 20.60 10.64
N LEU A 15 48.88 19.32 10.47
CA LEU A 15 48.25 18.82 9.26
C LEU A 15 46.83 19.40 9.18
N SER A 16 46.71 20.49 8.45
CA SER A 16 45.40 20.95 7.94
C SER A 16 44.91 19.87 6.98
N VAL A 17 44.05 18.99 7.49
CA VAL A 17 43.22 18.15 6.66
C VAL A 17 42.19 19.08 6.02
N THR A 18 42.59 19.67 4.89
CA THR A 18 41.61 20.15 3.92
C THR A 18 40.85 18.90 3.48
N ALA A 19 39.65 18.70 4.06
CA ALA A 19 38.73 17.74 3.54
C ALA A 19 38.46 18.13 2.08
N LEU A 20 39.09 17.40 1.16
CA LEU A 20 38.60 17.34 -0.20
C LEU A 20 37.17 16.87 -0.06
N ALA A 21 36.22 17.81 -0.28
CA ALA A 21 34.90 17.47 -0.68
C ALA A 21 35.01 16.68 -1.99
N ALA A 22 35.24 15.37 -1.85
CA ALA A 22 35.23 14.47 -2.98
C ALA A 22 33.85 14.65 -3.63
N ASP A 23 33.88 15.03 -4.88
CA ASP A 23 32.80 15.04 -5.84
C ASP A 23 32.23 13.60 -5.91
N ARG A 24 31.47 13.21 -4.88
CA ARG A 24 30.76 11.94 -4.87
C ARG A 24 29.52 12.16 -5.71
N ALA A 25 29.49 11.47 -6.85
CA ALA A 25 28.25 11.33 -7.60
C ALA A 25 27.09 11.05 -6.62
N PRO A 26 25.94 11.68 -6.82
CA PRO A 26 24.78 11.44 -5.95
C PRO A 26 24.53 9.94 -5.85
N PRO A 27 24.18 9.42 -4.65
CA PRO A 27 23.98 8.01 -4.47
C PRO A 27 22.89 7.53 -5.42
N THR A 28 23.12 6.42 -6.10
CA THR A 28 22.05 5.80 -6.92
C THR A 28 20.98 5.21 -6.01
N GLU A 29 19.75 5.11 -6.47
CA GLU A 29 18.67 4.47 -5.70
C GLU A 29 19.03 3.04 -5.30
N ALA A 30 19.75 2.30 -6.16
CA ALA A 30 20.22 0.95 -5.86
C ALA A 30 21.21 0.92 -4.68
N ALA A 31 22.17 1.86 -4.64
CA ALA A 31 23.12 1.98 -3.52
C ALA A 31 22.40 2.38 -2.23
N PHE A 32 21.42 3.28 -2.32
CA PHE A 32 20.61 3.72 -1.20
C PHE A 32 19.73 2.58 -0.65
N ARG A 33 19.12 1.80 -1.53
CA ARG A 33 18.36 0.59 -1.20
C ARG A 33 19.20 -0.42 -0.43
N GLY A 34 20.43 -0.66 -0.89
CA GLY A 34 21.40 -1.53 -0.21
C GLY A 34 21.74 -1.05 1.19
N ALA A 35 21.95 0.26 1.36
CA ALA A 35 22.25 0.87 2.68
C ALA A 35 21.10 0.74 3.67
N LEU A 36 19.85 0.73 3.19
CA LEU A 36 18.64 0.52 4.00
C LEU A 36 18.31 -0.95 4.25
N GLY A 37 19.05 -1.89 3.64
CA GLY A 37 18.75 -3.32 3.70
C GLY A 37 17.39 -3.67 3.06
N VAL A 38 17.00 -2.95 2.01
CA VAL A 38 15.72 -3.14 1.31
C VAL A 38 15.94 -4.02 0.09
N ALA A 39 15.25 -5.17 0.04
CA ALA A 39 15.35 -6.10 -1.09
C ALA A 39 14.81 -5.49 -2.39
N GLU A 40 15.27 -5.97 -3.55
CA GLU A 40 14.91 -5.42 -4.87
C GLU A 40 13.41 -5.48 -5.18
N ASN A 41 12.72 -6.49 -4.67
CA ASN A 41 11.29 -6.69 -4.84
C ASN A 41 10.39 -5.83 -3.92
N VAL A 42 10.99 -5.02 -3.04
CA VAL A 42 10.26 -4.10 -2.15
C VAL A 42 10.14 -2.73 -2.82
N ASN A 43 8.95 -2.16 -2.86
CA ASN A 43 8.75 -0.84 -3.45
C ASN A 43 9.29 0.27 -2.54
N LEU A 44 9.99 1.26 -3.09
CA LEU A 44 10.39 2.47 -2.39
C LEU A 44 9.51 3.64 -2.84
N PHE A 45 9.05 4.41 -1.86
CA PHE A 45 8.31 5.65 -2.05
C PHE A 45 9.00 6.78 -1.31
N TYR A 46 8.98 7.97 -1.90
CA TYR A 46 9.60 9.16 -1.32
C TYR A 46 8.58 10.26 -1.15
N ARG A 47 8.65 10.97 -0.01
CA ARG A 47 7.73 12.07 0.33
C ARG A 47 8.48 13.30 0.76
N ASN A 48 7.95 14.44 0.35
CA ASN A 48 8.43 15.76 0.72
C ASN A 48 7.92 16.18 2.13
N LEU A 49 8.37 17.34 2.59
CA LEU A 49 7.94 17.98 3.85
C LEU A 49 6.43 18.25 3.94
N ASP A 50 5.78 18.49 2.82
CA ASP A 50 4.32 18.68 2.70
C ASP A 50 3.54 17.38 2.49
N CYS A 51 4.23 16.24 2.60
CA CYS A 51 3.69 14.89 2.40
C CYS A 51 3.33 14.53 0.95
N SER A 52 3.64 15.37 -0.02
CA SER A 52 3.51 15.05 -1.44
C SER A 52 4.52 13.98 -1.87
N GLU A 53 4.17 13.18 -2.85
CA GLU A 53 5.10 12.21 -3.44
C GLU A 53 6.19 12.95 -4.24
N MET A 54 7.40 12.37 -4.25
CA MET A 54 8.55 12.92 -4.98
C MET A 54 9.40 11.78 -5.56
N THR A 55 10.27 12.13 -6.51
CA THR A 55 11.22 11.17 -7.09
C THR A 55 12.40 10.92 -6.15
N PHE A 56 13.15 9.84 -6.41
CA PHE A 56 14.39 9.57 -5.65
C PHE A 56 15.41 10.70 -5.78
N GLU A 57 15.56 11.25 -6.97
CA GLU A 57 16.50 12.35 -7.24
C GLU A 57 16.15 13.58 -6.40
N ALA A 58 14.88 13.99 -6.38
CA ALA A 58 14.40 15.10 -5.58
C ALA A 58 14.54 14.83 -4.07
N PHE A 59 14.29 13.60 -3.63
CA PHE A 59 14.51 13.17 -2.25
C PHE A 59 16.00 13.23 -1.89
N SER A 60 16.88 12.68 -2.73
CA SER A 60 18.33 12.71 -2.53
C SER A 60 18.84 14.15 -2.40
N GLU A 61 18.40 15.05 -3.27
CA GLU A 61 18.75 16.47 -3.20
C GLU A 61 18.27 17.11 -1.89
N ALA A 62 17.01 16.88 -1.50
CA ALA A 62 16.44 17.41 -0.26
C ALA A 62 17.23 16.96 0.99
N MET A 63 17.77 15.75 0.99
CA MET A 63 18.56 15.20 2.10
C MET A 63 19.92 15.87 2.29
N HIS A 64 20.43 16.64 1.31
CA HIS A 64 21.66 17.41 1.45
C HIS A 64 21.46 18.72 2.21
N ALA A 65 20.22 19.17 2.45
CA ALA A 65 19.94 20.39 3.18
C ALA A 65 20.26 20.23 4.68
N ALA A 66 20.84 21.28 5.28
CA ALA A 66 21.24 21.26 6.68
C ALA A 66 20.03 21.00 7.62
N GLY A 67 20.21 20.09 8.55
CA GLY A 67 19.21 19.74 9.55
C GLY A 67 18.04 18.87 9.02
N VAL A 68 18.10 18.41 7.78
CA VAL A 68 17.11 17.48 7.22
C VAL A 68 17.47 16.05 7.61
N LYS A 69 16.45 15.25 7.92
CA LYS A 69 16.53 13.82 8.18
C LYS A 69 15.44 13.11 7.38
N SER A 70 15.57 11.82 7.19
CA SER A 70 14.48 10.98 6.69
C SER A 70 13.79 10.24 7.83
N GLU A 71 12.49 10.17 7.76
CA GLU A 71 11.68 9.19 8.51
C GLU A 71 11.44 7.99 7.60
N VAL A 72 11.68 6.80 8.12
CA VAL A 72 11.52 5.54 7.39
C VAL A 72 10.33 4.80 7.93
N GLU A 73 9.39 4.51 7.06
CA GLU A 73 8.17 3.78 7.38
C GLU A 73 8.11 2.51 6.54
N ARG A 74 7.90 1.35 7.16
CA ARG A 74 7.80 0.06 6.46
C ARG A 74 6.36 -0.44 6.50
N ALA A 75 5.87 -0.93 5.37
CA ALA A 75 4.58 -1.63 5.33
C ALA A 75 4.63 -2.88 6.21
N ILE A 76 3.53 -3.17 6.90
CA ILE A 76 3.43 -4.33 7.80
C ILE A 76 3.66 -5.65 7.06
N ASP A 77 3.24 -5.72 5.79
CA ASP A 77 3.43 -6.89 4.91
C ASP A 77 4.82 -6.94 4.25
N GLY A 78 5.69 -5.99 4.54
CA GLY A 78 7.03 -5.88 3.97
C GLY A 78 7.08 -5.53 2.48
N SER A 79 5.95 -5.20 1.85
CA SER A 79 5.86 -4.97 0.41
C SER A 79 6.48 -3.65 -0.04
N SER A 80 6.60 -2.69 0.88
CA SER A 80 7.09 -1.35 0.56
C SER A 80 7.69 -0.61 1.74
N VAL A 81 8.51 0.39 1.42
CA VAL A 81 9.12 1.32 2.36
C VAL A 81 8.87 2.74 1.87
N THR A 82 8.40 3.62 2.73
CA THR A 82 8.26 5.04 2.44
C THR A 82 9.30 5.83 3.23
N LEU A 83 10.01 6.71 2.55
CA LEU A 83 10.95 7.64 3.13
C LEU A 83 10.37 9.06 3.04
N THR A 84 10.24 9.72 4.18
CA THR A 84 9.69 11.07 4.25
C THR A 84 10.76 12.05 4.70
N VAL A 85 10.94 13.14 3.96
CA VAL A 85 11.83 14.24 4.33
C VAL A 85 11.30 14.91 5.60
N ARG A 86 12.18 15.17 6.57
CA ARG A 86 11.82 15.74 7.89
C ARG A 86 12.76 16.85 8.30
N ARG A 87 12.20 17.87 8.96
CA ARG A 87 12.97 18.86 9.71
C ARG A 87 12.77 18.65 11.21
N PRO A 88 13.76 18.93 12.06
CA PRO A 88 13.59 18.91 13.50
C PRO A 88 12.40 19.80 13.91
N GLY A 89 11.48 19.25 14.71
CA GLY A 89 10.27 19.98 15.16
C GLY A 89 9.15 20.12 14.13
N GLY A 90 9.31 19.59 12.92
CA GLY A 90 8.24 19.55 11.92
C GLY A 90 7.17 18.49 12.25
N ASN A 91 5.93 18.71 11.81
CA ASN A 91 4.85 17.74 11.95
C ASN A 91 5.17 16.48 11.15
N SER A 92 4.76 15.32 11.66
CA SER A 92 4.83 14.04 10.94
C SER A 92 3.79 14.02 9.83
N CYS A 93 4.18 13.48 8.68
CA CYS A 93 3.19 13.10 7.69
C CYS A 93 2.27 12.01 8.26
N PRO A 94 0.98 12.00 7.91
CA PRO A 94 0.15 10.85 8.21
C PRO A 94 0.80 9.57 7.68
N SER A 95 0.81 8.51 8.49
CA SER A 95 1.39 7.24 8.07
C SER A 95 0.80 6.79 6.74
N SER A 96 1.67 6.46 5.76
CA SER A 96 1.25 5.82 4.52
C SER A 96 0.59 4.48 4.77
N TYR A 97 0.93 3.88 5.89
CA TYR A 97 0.53 2.54 6.30
C TYR A 97 -0.40 2.54 7.49
N ALA A 98 -0.88 3.72 7.94
CA ALA A 98 -1.96 3.74 8.92
C ALA A 98 -3.07 2.82 8.40
N PRO A 99 -3.43 1.78 9.14
CA PRO A 99 -4.35 0.77 8.62
C PRO A 99 -5.67 1.44 8.27
N VAL A 100 -6.21 1.08 7.12
CA VAL A 100 -7.62 1.36 6.83
C VAL A 100 -8.41 0.49 7.80
N THR A 101 -9.14 1.10 8.70
CA THR A 101 -9.96 0.39 9.70
C THR A 101 -11.43 0.37 9.34
N GLU A 102 -11.84 1.30 8.49
CA GLU A 102 -13.22 1.45 8.03
C GLU A 102 -13.25 1.76 6.54
N MET A 103 -14.38 1.44 5.91
CA MET A 103 -14.64 1.80 4.52
C MET A 103 -14.65 3.33 4.38
N PRO A 104 -13.73 3.94 3.62
CA PRO A 104 -13.76 5.37 3.38
C PRO A 104 -15.11 5.78 2.77
N PRO A 105 -15.71 6.90 3.18
CA PRO A 105 -16.96 7.36 2.58
C PRO A 105 -16.76 7.66 1.10
N PHE A 106 -17.66 7.15 0.27
CA PHE A 106 -17.63 7.40 -1.17
C PHE A 106 -19.03 7.52 -1.76
N GLU A 107 -19.09 8.20 -2.88
CA GLU A 107 -20.22 8.24 -3.79
C GLU A 107 -19.71 8.14 -5.21
N MET A 108 -20.04 7.05 -5.90
CA MET A 108 -19.60 6.73 -7.25
C MET A 108 -20.77 6.22 -8.07
N ARG A 109 -20.54 5.97 -9.36
CA ARG A 109 -21.52 5.33 -10.26
C ARG A 109 -20.99 4.01 -10.77
N ASP A 110 -21.88 3.01 -10.82
CA ASP A 110 -21.54 1.75 -11.48
C ASP A 110 -21.65 1.85 -13.02
N LEU A 111 -21.28 0.79 -13.72
CA LEU A 111 -21.36 0.74 -15.19
C LEU A 111 -22.79 0.91 -15.74
N ALA A 112 -23.83 0.68 -14.94
CA ALA A 112 -25.21 0.96 -15.31
C ALA A 112 -25.64 2.41 -15.00
N GLY A 113 -24.69 3.25 -14.52
CA GLY A 113 -24.96 4.63 -14.12
C GLY A 113 -25.66 4.78 -12.77
N LYS A 114 -25.93 3.67 -12.06
CA LYS A 114 -26.56 3.70 -10.75
C LYS A 114 -25.60 4.18 -9.68
N ARG A 115 -26.10 5.01 -8.77
CA ARG A 115 -25.34 5.53 -7.63
C ARG A 115 -24.97 4.39 -6.67
N VAL A 116 -23.71 4.37 -6.24
CA VAL A 116 -23.14 3.47 -5.22
C VAL A 116 -22.52 4.33 -4.14
N THR A 117 -22.90 4.12 -2.90
CA THR A 117 -22.33 4.84 -1.76
C THR A 117 -21.89 3.87 -0.68
N SER A 118 -20.87 4.24 0.09
CA SER A 118 -20.43 3.46 1.25
C SER A 118 -21.59 3.25 2.25
N ALA A 119 -22.48 4.22 2.41
CA ALA A 119 -23.65 4.12 3.28
C ALA A 119 -24.65 3.04 2.82
N ALA A 120 -24.87 2.92 1.49
CA ALA A 120 -25.79 1.94 0.92
C ALA A 120 -25.28 0.48 1.03
N LEU A 121 -24.00 0.28 1.29
CA LEU A 121 -23.42 -1.05 1.51
C LEU A 121 -23.54 -1.54 2.96
N LYS A 122 -23.93 -0.67 3.90
CA LYS A 122 -24.16 -1.07 5.30
C LYS A 122 -25.37 -2.00 5.40
N GLY A 123 -25.38 -2.82 6.46
CA GLY A 123 -26.42 -3.83 6.73
C GLY A 123 -26.02 -5.24 6.30
N LYS A 124 -25.12 -5.37 5.34
CA LYS A 124 -24.56 -6.66 4.91
C LYS A 124 -23.03 -6.62 4.88
N PRO A 125 -22.33 -7.73 5.11
CA PRO A 125 -20.91 -7.80 4.83
C PRO A 125 -20.65 -7.45 3.37
N THR A 126 -19.55 -6.75 3.10
CA THR A 126 -19.19 -6.30 1.76
C THR A 126 -17.81 -6.81 1.39
N LEU A 127 -17.72 -7.51 0.28
CA LEU A 127 -16.45 -7.91 -0.32
C LEU A 127 -16.16 -7.01 -1.53
N ILE A 128 -15.05 -6.29 -1.48
CA ILE A 128 -14.58 -5.44 -2.58
C ILE A 128 -13.41 -6.12 -3.26
N ASN A 129 -13.47 -6.28 -4.58
CA ASN A 129 -12.37 -6.73 -5.42
C ASN A 129 -11.78 -5.54 -6.19
N PHE A 130 -10.52 -5.26 -5.98
CA PHE A 130 -9.75 -4.26 -6.73
C PHE A 130 -9.01 -4.94 -7.88
N TYR A 131 -9.25 -4.45 -9.09
CA TYR A 131 -8.72 -5.03 -10.32
C TYR A 131 -8.41 -3.95 -11.36
N PHE A 132 -7.81 -4.33 -12.47
CA PHE A 132 -7.76 -3.52 -13.70
C PHE A 132 -7.84 -4.43 -14.93
N ALA A 133 -8.27 -3.88 -16.06
CA ALA A 133 -8.68 -4.65 -17.23
C ALA A 133 -7.57 -5.52 -17.87
N GLN A 134 -6.32 -5.10 -17.75
CA GLN A 134 -5.17 -5.82 -18.32
C GLN A 134 -4.46 -6.73 -17.31
N CYS A 135 -4.99 -6.86 -16.11
CA CYS A 135 -4.43 -7.67 -15.04
C CYS A 135 -4.68 -9.17 -15.30
N VAL A 136 -3.69 -9.88 -15.79
CA VAL A 136 -3.81 -11.31 -16.11
C VAL A 136 -4.27 -12.15 -14.90
N PRO A 137 -3.69 -12.01 -13.70
CA PRO A 137 -4.19 -12.73 -12.52
C PRO A 137 -5.64 -12.39 -12.18
N CYS A 138 -6.07 -11.12 -12.39
CA CYS A 138 -7.45 -10.72 -12.15
C CYS A 138 -8.41 -11.44 -13.10
N ILE A 139 -8.01 -11.60 -14.38
CA ILE A 139 -8.79 -12.30 -15.41
C ILE A 139 -9.02 -13.76 -15.02
N LEU A 140 -7.97 -14.45 -14.56
CA LEU A 140 -8.04 -15.84 -14.14
C LEU A 140 -8.98 -16.07 -12.96
N GLU A 141 -9.14 -15.07 -12.10
CA GLU A 141 -10.00 -15.17 -10.91
C GLU A 141 -11.48 -14.89 -11.20
N VAL A 142 -11.85 -14.33 -12.36
CA VAL A 142 -13.25 -13.91 -12.66
C VAL A 142 -14.26 -15.06 -12.49
N GLY A 143 -13.99 -16.22 -13.08
CA GLY A 143 -14.88 -17.38 -12.97
C GLY A 143 -15.13 -17.81 -11.52
N PRO A 144 -14.06 -18.16 -10.78
CA PRO A 144 -14.15 -18.54 -9.37
C PRO A 144 -14.86 -17.52 -8.48
N ILE A 145 -14.56 -16.22 -8.59
CA ILE A 145 -15.21 -15.23 -7.74
C ILE A 145 -16.65 -14.94 -8.15
N ASN A 146 -17.02 -15.09 -9.41
CA ASN A 146 -18.42 -15.07 -9.84
C ASN A 146 -19.22 -16.20 -9.22
N GLY A 147 -18.63 -17.42 -9.18
CA GLY A 147 -19.24 -18.58 -8.52
C GLY A 147 -19.47 -18.31 -7.04
N TYR A 148 -18.42 -17.86 -6.35
CA TYR A 148 -18.51 -17.51 -4.94
C TYR A 148 -19.61 -16.47 -4.65
N ALA A 149 -19.71 -15.42 -5.45
CA ALA A 149 -20.74 -14.40 -5.25
C ALA A 149 -22.16 -14.92 -5.47
N ALA A 150 -22.35 -15.86 -6.39
CA ALA A 150 -23.64 -16.49 -6.66
C ALA A 150 -24.12 -17.36 -5.48
N GLU A 151 -23.20 -17.94 -4.72
CA GLU A 151 -23.49 -18.78 -3.54
C GLU A 151 -23.72 -17.95 -2.25
N HIS A 152 -23.40 -16.64 -2.26
CA HIS A 152 -23.46 -15.77 -1.09
C HIS A 152 -24.34 -14.51 -1.28
N PRO A 153 -25.64 -14.65 -1.58
CA PRO A 153 -26.53 -13.51 -1.82
C PRO A 153 -26.77 -12.63 -0.57
N GLU A 154 -26.37 -13.10 0.61
CA GLU A 154 -26.41 -12.36 1.86
C GLU A 154 -25.32 -11.28 1.97
N MET A 155 -24.33 -11.27 1.08
CA MET A 155 -23.25 -10.30 1.02
C MET A 155 -23.41 -9.28 -0.10
N ASN A 156 -22.72 -8.17 0.01
CA ASN A 156 -22.51 -7.25 -1.12
C ASN A 156 -21.18 -7.58 -1.81
N PHE A 157 -21.22 -7.57 -3.16
CA PHE A 157 -20.05 -7.76 -4.00
C PHE A 157 -19.84 -6.54 -4.89
N LEU A 158 -18.68 -5.91 -4.76
CA LEU A 158 -18.30 -4.73 -5.52
C LEU A 158 -16.93 -4.95 -6.17
N ALA A 159 -16.84 -4.67 -7.45
CA ALA A 159 -15.57 -4.64 -8.17
C ALA A 159 -15.21 -3.20 -8.49
N VAL A 160 -14.00 -2.81 -8.16
CA VAL A 160 -13.52 -1.42 -8.23
C VAL A 160 -12.29 -1.37 -9.11
N THR A 161 -12.30 -0.49 -10.09
CA THR A 161 -11.16 -0.27 -10.99
C THR A 161 -10.90 1.21 -11.23
N PHE A 162 -9.66 1.53 -11.53
CA PHE A 162 -9.28 2.85 -12.01
C PHE A 162 -9.46 2.99 -13.53
N ASP A 163 -9.81 1.91 -14.22
CA ASP A 163 -10.07 1.95 -15.65
C ASP A 163 -11.29 2.82 -15.95
N GLU A 164 -11.26 3.48 -17.11
CA GLU A 164 -12.40 4.22 -17.62
C GLU A 164 -13.60 3.32 -17.89
N PRO A 165 -14.83 3.86 -17.90
CA PRO A 165 -16.06 3.08 -18.08
C PRO A 165 -16.07 2.17 -19.30
N GLN A 166 -15.50 2.63 -20.43
CA GLN A 166 -15.45 1.86 -21.67
C GLN A 166 -14.56 0.62 -21.52
N MET A 167 -13.38 0.76 -20.92
CA MET A 167 -12.45 -0.33 -20.70
C MET A 167 -13.00 -1.33 -19.67
N ALA A 168 -13.59 -0.83 -18.58
CA ALA A 168 -14.24 -1.67 -17.58
C ALA A 168 -15.42 -2.46 -18.17
N ARG A 169 -16.20 -1.86 -19.07
CA ARG A 169 -17.31 -2.54 -19.79
C ARG A 169 -16.76 -3.63 -20.70
N ALA A 170 -15.73 -3.36 -21.50
CA ALA A 170 -15.10 -4.35 -22.35
C ALA A 170 -14.58 -5.57 -21.54
N PHE A 171 -14.03 -5.34 -20.34
CA PHE A 171 -13.63 -6.40 -19.43
C PHE A 171 -14.83 -7.24 -18.97
N VAL A 172 -15.91 -6.60 -18.51
CA VAL A 172 -17.14 -7.28 -18.07
C VAL A 172 -17.70 -8.14 -19.19
N ASP A 173 -17.81 -7.60 -20.40
CA ASP A 173 -18.38 -8.30 -21.55
C ASP A 173 -17.52 -9.47 -22.01
N ARG A 174 -16.19 -9.29 -22.05
CA ARG A 174 -15.25 -10.29 -22.50
C ARG A 174 -15.15 -11.47 -21.54
N TYR A 175 -15.02 -11.19 -20.23
CA TYR A 175 -14.77 -12.22 -19.20
C TYR A 175 -16.03 -12.62 -18.44
N LYS A 176 -17.20 -12.05 -18.80
CA LYS A 176 -18.48 -12.34 -18.15
C LYS A 176 -18.45 -12.08 -16.65
N PHE A 177 -17.80 -10.98 -16.26
CA PHE A 177 -17.73 -10.59 -14.86
C PHE A 177 -19.11 -10.14 -14.35
N ARG A 178 -19.59 -10.70 -13.24
CA ARG A 178 -20.99 -10.55 -12.78
C ARG A 178 -21.13 -9.64 -11.56
N TRP A 179 -20.02 -9.21 -10.97
CA TRP A 179 -20.09 -8.29 -9.84
C TRP A 179 -20.51 -6.89 -10.30
N ARG A 180 -21.01 -6.11 -9.35
CA ARG A 180 -21.27 -4.70 -9.59
C ARG A 180 -19.95 -3.96 -9.76
N VAL A 181 -19.74 -3.37 -10.93
CA VAL A 181 -18.45 -2.74 -11.28
C VAL A 181 -18.55 -1.24 -11.16
N VAL A 182 -17.58 -0.64 -10.47
CA VAL A 182 -17.38 0.81 -10.33
C VAL A 182 -16.07 1.20 -11.03
N PRO A 183 -16.17 1.88 -12.19
CA PRO A 183 -15.02 2.40 -12.93
C PRO A 183 -14.55 3.75 -12.36
N ASP A 184 -13.46 4.31 -12.89
CA ASP A 184 -12.90 5.64 -12.55
C ASP A 184 -12.68 5.87 -11.04
N ALA A 185 -12.40 4.82 -10.30
CA ALA A 185 -12.38 4.85 -8.84
C ALA A 185 -10.99 5.11 -8.24
N ARG A 186 -10.09 5.80 -8.95
CA ARG A 186 -8.72 6.06 -8.51
C ARG A 186 -8.65 6.63 -7.09
N ASP A 187 -9.42 7.68 -6.80
CA ASP A 187 -9.43 8.30 -5.48
C ASP A 187 -9.83 7.34 -4.35
N PHE A 188 -10.82 6.48 -4.58
CA PHE A 188 -11.21 5.47 -3.59
C PHE A 188 -10.14 4.38 -3.43
N ILE A 189 -9.52 3.93 -4.51
CA ILE A 189 -8.43 2.96 -4.52
C ILE A 189 -7.23 3.50 -3.70
N ASP A 190 -6.88 4.78 -3.89
CA ASP A 190 -5.77 5.42 -3.17
C ASP A 190 -6.08 5.58 -1.68
N ARG A 191 -7.32 5.95 -1.32
CA ARG A 191 -7.76 5.99 0.09
C ARG A 191 -7.80 4.61 0.73
N MET A 192 -8.10 3.55 -0.04
CA MET A 192 -7.98 2.16 0.39
C MET A 192 -6.53 1.65 0.44
N LYS A 193 -5.57 2.47 -0.02
CA LYS A 193 -4.13 2.15 -0.05
C LYS A 193 -3.79 0.90 -0.85
N VAL A 194 -4.55 0.64 -1.91
CA VAL A 194 -4.34 -0.50 -2.80
C VAL A 194 -3.12 -0.22 -3.68
N LYS A 195 -2.08 -1.03 -3.53
CA LYS A 195 -0.82 -0.92 -4.30
C LYS A 195 -0.57 -2.13 -5.20
N GLN A 196 -1.39 -3.17 -5.10
CA GLN A 196 -1.22 -4.43 -5.84
C GLN A 196 -2.57 -4.97 -6.29
N TYR A 197 -2.58 -5.70 -7.40
CA TYR A 197 -3.78 -6.27 -7.99
C TYR A 197 -3.56 -7.75 -8.38
N PRO A 198 -4.61 -8.60 -8.26
CA PRO A 198 -5.87 -8.31 -7.61
C PRO A 198 -5.71 -8.20 -6.09
N MET A 199 -6.55 -7.38 -5.46
CA MET A 199 -6.65 -7.31 -4.01
C MET A 199 -8.12 -7.33 -3.59
N MET A 200 -8.42 -8.01 -2.50
CA MET A 200 -9.76 -8.03 -1.92
C MET A 200 -9.74 -7.40 -0.53
N ALA A 201 -10.82 -6.69 -0.20
CA ALA A 201 -11.08 -6.15 1.14
C ALA A 201 -12.45 -6.60 1.61
N LEU A 202 -12.51 -7.21 2.81
CA LEU A 202 -13.74 -7.63 3.46
C LEU A 202 -14.12 -6.65 4.56
N PHE A 203 -15.32 -6.13 4.49
CA PHE A 203 -15.93 -5.26 5.49
C PHE A 203 -17.12 -5.95 6.17
N ASP A 204 -17.30 -5.67 7.44
CA ASP A 204 -18.53 -6.10 8.16
C ASP A 204 -19.75 -5.26 7.74
N SER A 205 -20.91 -5.61 8.29
CA SER A 205 -22.18 -4.90 8.04
C SER A 205 -22.20 -3.44 8.52
N ARG A 206 -21.24 -3.02 9.33
CA ARG A 206 -21.09 -1.64 9.82
C ARG A 206 -20.09 -0.84 8.97
N GLY A 207 -19.35 -1.51 8.08
CA GLY A 207 -18.31 -0.91 7.25
C GLY A 207 -16.92 -0.94 7.89
N ARG A 208 -16.69 -1.70 8.98
CA ARG A 208 -15.36 -1.91 9.54
C ARG A 208 -14.60 -2.91 8.69
N LEU A 209 -13.34 -2.63 8.40
CA LEU A 209 -12.47 -3.55 7.67
C LEU A 209 -12.14 -4.75 8.55
N LEU A 210 -12.47 -5.94 8.08
CA LEU A 210 -12.12 -7.20 8.75
C LEU A 210 -10.78 -7.74 8.28
N GLY A 211 -10.40 -7.49 7.04
CA GLY A 211 -9.13 -7.90 6.48
C GLY A 211 -9.00 -7.60 5.00
N THR A 212 -7.77 -7.70 4.52
CA THR A 212 -7.43 -7.64 3.11
C THR A 212 -6.75 -8.93 2.70
N ARG A 213 -6.92 -9.30 1.44
CA ARG A 213 -6.28 -10.48 0.84
C ARG A 213 -5.76 -10.13 -0.53
N ARG A 214 -4.51 -10.48 -0.77
CA ARG A 214 -3.96 -10.47 -2.13
C ARG A 214 -4.48 -11.69 -2.87
N GLY A 215 -4.96 -11.49 -4.10
CA GLY A 215 -5.19 -12.54 -5.07
C GLY A 215 -3.92 -12.80 -5.89
N GLY A 216 -4.08 -13.44 -7.05
CA GLY A 216 -2.99 -13.59 -8.01
C GLY A 216 -2.79 -15.03 -8.46
N ALA A 217 -3.84 -15.67 -8.94
CA ALA A 217 -3.72 -16.94 -9.66
C ALA A 217 -2.79 -16.76 -10.87
N ARG A 218 -1.79 -17.64 -11.01
CA ARG A 218 -0.81 -17.60 -12.10
C ARG A 218 -1.24 -18.45 -13.29
N ASP A 219 -2.11 -19.40 -13.05
CA ASP A 219 -2.62 -20.36 -14.02
C ASP A 219 -4.05 -20.83 -13.63
N GLU A 220 -4.66 -21.63 -14.48
CA GLU A 220 -6.01 -22.17 -14.27
C GLU A 220 -6.10 -23.12 -13.07
N LEU A 221 -5.02 -23.84 -12.74
CA LEU A 221 -4.99 -24.75 -11.58
C LEU A 221 -5.03 -23.96 -10.27
N GLU A 222 -4.28 -22.88 -10.17
CA GLU A 222 -4.35 -21.95 -9.03
C GLU A 222 -5.71 -21.24 -8.99
N ALA A 223 -6.24 -20.84 -10.15
CA ALA A 223 -7.55 -20.21 -10.26
C ALA A 223 -8.67 -21.11 -9.71
N ALA A 224 -8.63 -22.40 -9.97
CA ALA A 224 -9.61 -23.36 -9.43
C ALA A 224 -9.67 -23.38 -7.88
N ASN A 225 -8.57 -23.01 -7.22
CA ASN A 225 -8.48 -22.94 -5.77
C ASN A 225 -8.88 -21.58 -5.17
N VAL A 226 -9.16 -20.57 -5.98
CA VAL A 226 -9.49 -19.21 -5.50
C VAL A 226 -10.78 -19.22 -4.69
N ALA A 227 -11.88 -19.78 -5.19
CA ALA A 227 -13.16 -19.78 -4.49
C ALA A 227 -13.11 -20.53 -3.15
N PRO A 228 -12.56 -21.76 -3.03
CA PRO A 228 -12.41 -22.43 -1.74
C PRO A 228 -11.53 -21.69 -0.74
N GLN A 229 -10.47 -21.06 -1.21
CA GLN A 229 -9.60 -20.25 -0.34
C GLN A 229 -10.30 -18.98 0.10
N LEU A 230 -11.05 -18.33 -0.79
CA LEU A 230 -11.83 -17.13 -0.49
C LEU A 230 -12.89 -17.43 0.57
N ALA A 231 -13.64 -18.53 0.40
CA ALA A 231 -14.63 -18.98 1.37
C ALA A 231 -14.02 -19.15 2.77
N ARG A 232 -12.93 -19.91 2.88
CA ARG A 232 -12.26 -20.11 4.18
C ARG A 232 -11.81 -18.80 4.83
N TRP A 233 -11.29 -17.87 4.02
CA TRP A 233 -10.82 -16.57 4.52
C TRP A 233 -11.99 -15.69 4.99
N VAL A 234 -13.05 -15.55 4.20
CA VAL A 234 -14.24 -14.78 4.55
C VAL A 234 -14.94 -15.34 5.77
N ASP A 235 -15.19 -16.65 5.80
CA ASP A 235 -15.86 -17.32 6.93
C ASP A 235 -15.06 -17.20 8.22
N GLY A 236 -13.73 -17.31 8.11
CA GLY A 236 -12.81 -17.12 9.25
C GLY A 236 -12.98 -15.74 9.87
N LEU A 237 -12.90 -14.70 9.07
CA LEU A 237 -13.02 -13.30 9.54
C LEU A 237 -14.42 -12.97 10.07
N LEU A 238 -15.47 -13.38 9.38
CA LEU A 238 -16.85 -13.15 9.81
C LEU A 238 -17.18 -13.88 11.13
N ARG A 239 -16.60 -15.06 11.35
CA ARG A 239 -16.77 -15.82 12.60
C ARG A 239 -16.09 -15.11 13.78
N VAL A 240 -14.86 -14.63 13.61
CA VAL A 240 -14.14 -13.86 14.64
C VAL A 240 -14.92 -12.60 14.99
N ASN A 241 -15.34 -11.83 13.99
CA ASN A 241 -16.10 -10.60 14.18
C ASN A 241 -17.43 -10.82 14.91
N ARG A 242 -18.15 -11.92 14.66
CA ARG A 242 -19.38 -12.26 15.38
C ARG A 242 -19.12 -12.53 16.87
N LYS A 243 -18.05 -13.26 17.19
CA LYS A 243 -17.66 -13.55 18.59
C LYS A 243 -17.33 -12.28 19.36
N GLU A 244 -16.54 -11.38 18.76
CA GLU A 244 -16.19 -10.09 19.37
C GLU A 244 -17.43 -9.21 19.61
N SER A 245 -18.33 -9.13 18.64
CA SER A 245 -19.56 -8.35 18.74
C SER A 245 -20.49 -8.89 19.85
N SER A 246 -20.58 -10.21 20.02
CA SER A 246 -21.37 -10.84 21.07
C SER A 246 -20.78 -10.61 22.47
N ALA A 247 -19.45 -10.62 22.59
CA ALA A 247 -18.76 -10.36 23.85
C ALA A 247 -18.93 -8.90 24.33
N LEU A 248 -19.08 -7.96 23.40
CA LEU A 248 -19.27 -6.53 23.72
C LEU A 248 -20.73 -6.19 24.07
N SER A 249 -21.70 -6.94 23.54
CA SER A 249 -23.14 -6.73 23.82
C SER A 249 -23.66 -7.45 25.07
N GLY A 250 -22.87 -8.31 25.67
CA GLY A 250 -23.20 -9.05 26.90
C GLY A 250 -22.67 -8.41 28.19
N LYS A 251 -22.11 -7.20 28.11
CA LYS A 251 -21.74 -6.36 29.26
C LYS A 251 -22.66 -5.16 29.37
#